data_bb829389748f70b83a6d661f337d9db0
#
_entry.id   bb829389748f70b83a6d661f337d9db0
#
_cell.length_a   1.000
_cell.length_b   1.000
_cell.length_c   1.000
_cell.angle_alpha   90.00
_cell.angle_beta   90.00
_cell.angle_gamma   90.00
#
_symmetry.space_group_name_H-M   'P 1'
#
loop_
_entity.id
_entity.type
_entity.pdbx_description
1 polymer ?
#
loop_
_entity_poly.entity_id
_entity_poly.type
_entity_poly.pdbx_seq_one_letter_code
_entity_poly.pdbx_strand_id
1 'polypeptide(L)'
;SAFLSNKYFARATTSYAAQDALFLPLLHTWSLAIEWQWYLFLPFVLYFLHKINHKEKINNFYFIVFITIISFSLVLVYQKDQPKNYYYFSTRIFEFMLGACVAYLPVKVIINQRVNSVISLIALGVIFWIAVQKDVIAGYPNFNTLYVCLSVALIIYTGQHGSIIQKVLSLKPIVIIGLLSYSLYLWHWPLFAIARYIGVFNTEIQKGLFLALTFLLSIFSYLLIEKPFRRKRLNFKYSITLLFVIPILLALGLNALNEKYHGFGVRLGQNYVNLENKLNQFDYPNRGNCMNFQASDPDKMCHIGKVGSQKKAFLLGDSHANHFWGFMDILGKDAELDVYAQATSSCITIPNIYLYDWSNHKNTVYQRCYDQTAKYYQIIKHNRFDYVIFGQVWNNYASNHVINKIGDKRTVEASRQRVEKSMREALDIIVATGAKPVFIKTVYSMPSGFMTCFYENAKLRKDFADNNCNPKNYKGEGNTWMNQLFAKLKQDYPSLIIIDPKDVQCDKDTCLTDIEGVPVYRDVGHITDYASTIFGMMYINKMGNPFKENQ
;
A
#
# COMPACT_ATOMS: atom_id res chain seq x y z
N SER A 1 16.06 -0.28 9.19
CA SER A 1 16.92 0.59 10.00
C SER A 1 16.10 1.73 10.57
N ALA A 2 16.33 2.10 11.85
CA ALA A 2 15.57 3.14 12.55
C ALA A 2 15.59 4.52 11.83
N PHE A 3 16.62 4.82 11.03
CA PHE A 3 16.76 6.09 10.32
C PHE A 3 16.06 6.18 8.95
N LEU A 4 15.53 5.08 8.43
CA LEU A 4 14.89 4.99 7.12
C LEU A 4 13.49 4.38 7.18
N SER A 5 12.89 4.27 8.37
CA SER A 5 11.54 3.70 8.52
C SER A 5 10.49 4.51 7.75
N ASN A 6 10.68 5.82 7.61
CA ASN A 6 9.83 6.67 6.78
C ASN A 6 9.82 6.23 5.30
N LYS A 7 10.98 5.88 4.72
CA LYS A 7 11.07 5.37 3.34
C LYS A 7 10.46 3.96 3.21
N TYR A 8 10.68 3.12 4.22
CA TYR A 8 10.07 1.80 4.28
C TYR A 8 8.55 1.89 4.30
N PHE A 9 7.97 2.68 5.22
CA PHE A 9 6.52 2.82 5.34
C PHE A 9 5.90 3.57 4.16
N ALA A 10 6.61 4.52 3.54
CA ALA A 10 6.17 5.12 2.28
C ALA A 10 5.92 4.07 1.19
N ARG A 11 6.70 3.00 1.14
CA ARG A 11 6.49 1.88 0.20
C ARG A 11 5.45 0.89 0.72
N ALA A 12 5.54 0.51 1.99
CA ALA A 12 4.70 -0.52 2.59
C ALA A 12 3.21 -0.12 2.65
N THR A 13 2.89 1.18 2.74
CA THR A 13 1.50 1.68 2.82
C THR A 13 0.94 2.20 1.49
N THR A 14 1.78 2.35 0.46
CA THR A 14 1.36 2.92 -0.84
C THR A 14 1.53 1.98 -2.01
N SER A 15 2.10 0.79 -1.79
CA SER A 15 2.21 -0.24 -2.82
C SER A 15 0.85 -0.85 -3.14
N TYR A 16 0.73 -1.42 -4.33
CA TYR A 16 -0.42 -2.21 -4.71
C TYR A 16 -0.59 -3.39 -3.73
N ALA A 17 -1.81 -3.61 -3.24
CA ALA A 17 -2.12 -4.60 -2.20
C ALA A 17 -1.36 -4.38 -0.87
N ALA A 18 -1.02 -3.11 -0.54
CA ALA A 18 -0.44 -2.79 0.75
C ALA A 18 -1.35 -3.21 1.90
N GLN A 19 -0.76 -3.73 2.97
CA GLN A 19 -1.47 -3.98 4.21
C GLN A 19 -2.01 -2.65 4.78
N ASP A 20 -3.21 -2.69 5.38
CA ASP A 20 -3.76 -1.52 6.05
C ASP A 20 -2.77 -1.02 7.12
N ALA A 21 -2.48 0.27 7.06
CA ALA A 21 -1.58 0.97 7.95
C ALA A 21 -1.90 0.75 9.45
N LEU A 22 -3.17 0.54 9.79
CA LEU A 22 -3.64 0.30 11.15
C LEU A 22 -3.11 -0.99 11.79
N PHE A 23 -2.66 -1.95 10.98
CA PHE A 23 -2.11 -3.24 11.44
C PHE A 23 -0.57 -3.29 11.46
N LEU A 24 0.11 -2.21 11.08
CA LEU A 24 1.58 -2.13 11.07
C LEU A 24 2.12 -1.68 12.44
N PRO A 25 2.69 -2.57 13.29
CA PRO A 25 2.99 -2.24 14.70
C PRO A 25 4.02 -1.13 14.89
N LEU A 26 4.93 -0.94 13.93
CA LEU A 26 6.00 0.05 14.01
C LEU A 26 5.78 1.25 13.08
N LEU A 27 4.58 1.41 12.50
CA LEU A 27 4.30 2.48 11.54
C LEU A 27 4.71 3.85 12.09
N HIS A 28 4.32 4.18 13.33
CA HIS A 28 4.58 5.47 13.96
C HIS A 28 6.07 5.88 13.99
N THR A 29 7.00 4.91 13.87
CA THR A 29 8.44 5.20 13.87
C THR A 29 8.92 5.98 12.64
N TRP A 30 8.05 6.16 11.62
CA TRP A 30 8.38 6.97 10.46
C TRP A 30 8.69 8.43 10.83
N SER A 31 7.97 9.01 11.78
CA SER A 31 8.19 10.39 12.22
C SER A 31 9.50 10.53 13.01
N LEU A 32 9.83 9.53 13.84
CA LEU A 32 11.12 9.48 14.53
C LEU A 32 12.29 9.39 13.55
N ALA A 33 12.13 8.67 12.42
CA ALA A 33 13.16 8.65 11.39
C ALA A 33 13.39 10.04 10.78
N ILE A 34 12.33 10.82 10.56
CA ILE A 34 12.42 12.20 10.09
C ILE A 34 13.12 13.10 11.11
N GLU A 35 12.78 12.99 12.39
CA GLU A 35 13.47 13.72 13.47
C GLU A 35 14.96 13.39 13.51
N TRP A 36 15.35 12.11 13.41
CA TRP A 36 16.74 11.71 13.36
C TRP A 36 17.47 12.25 12.13
N GLN A 37 16.84 12.25 10.97
CA GLN A 37 17.39 12.88 9.76
C GLN A 37 17.59 14.38 9.98
N TRP A 38 16.65 15.04 10.67
CA TRP A 38 16.78 16.43 11.07
C TRP A 38 17.97 16.66 11.99
N TYR A 39 18.14 15.86 13.05
CA TYR A 39 19.28 15.99 13.97
C TYR A 39 20.63 15.75 13.30
N LEU A 40 20.69 14.92 12.28
CA LEU A 40 21.89 14.73 11.46
C LEU A 40 22.14 15.95 10.53
N PHE A 41 21.09 16.56 10.02
CA PHE A 41 21.19 17.70 9.09
C PHE A 41 21.43 19.03 9.81
N LEU A 42 20.85 19.23 10.99
CA LEU A 42 20.91 20.47 11.77
C LEU A 42 22.34 20.98 12.04
N PRO A 43 23.33 20.17 12.44
CA PRO A 43 24.70 20.66 12.65
C PRO A 43 25.31 21.28 11.41
N PHE A 44 25.02 20.75 10.22
CA PHE A 44 25.50 21.33 8.97
C PHE A 44 24.82 22.67 8.70
N VAL A 45 23.53 22.79 8.92
CA VAL A 45 22.80 24.06 8.80
C VAL A 45 23.41 25.10 9.75
N LEU A 46 23.63 24.76 11.01
CA LEU A 46 24.23 25.66 12.00
C LEU A 46 25.67 26.04 11.64
N TYR A 47 26.47 25.10 11.14
CA TYR A 47 27.83 25.38 10.68
C TYR A 47 27.83 26.35 9.49
N PHE A 48 26.97 26.14 8.50
CA PHE A 48 26.82 27.05 7.36
C PHE A 48 26.35 28.44 7.79
N LEU A 49 25.36 28.52 8.68
CA LEU A 49 24.88 29.76 9.25
C LEU A 49 26.02 30.51 9.99
N HIS A 50 26.81 29.78 10.76
CA HIS A 50 27.98 30.37 11.46
C HIS A 50 29.03 30.87 10.47
N LYS A 51 29.33 30.11 9.41
CA LYS A 51 30.36 30.50 8.41
C LYS A 51 29.94 31.70 7.56
N ILE A 52 28.65 31.79 7.18
CA ILE A 52 28.12 32.87 6.35
C ILE A 52 27.97 34.15 7.16
N ASN A 53 27.68 34.04 8.45
CA ASN A 53 27.24 35.18 9.26
C ASN A 53 28.02 35.31 10.58
N HIS A 54 29.24 35.75 10.50
CA HIS A 54 30.06 35.97 11.69
C HIS A 54 29.55 37.10 12.63
N LYS A 55 28.55 37.91 12.22
CA LYS A 55 28.28 39.19 12.91
C LYS A 55 26.84 39.43 13.40
N GLU A 56 25.77 38.77 12.89
CA GLU A 56 24.42 39.21 13.27
C GLU A 56 23.35 38.09 13.36
N LYS A 57 22.67 38.00 14.50
CA LYS A 57 21.50 37.10 14.74
C LYS A 57 20.32 37.37 13.77
N ILE A 58 20.19 38.62 13.30
CA ILE A 58 19.09 39.04 12.41
C ILE A 58 19.19 38.36 11.05
N ASN A 59 20.40 38.22 10.51
CA ASN A 59 20.59 37.56 9.20
C ASN A 59 20.28 36.07 9.23
N ASN A 60 20.53 35.40 10.36
CA ASN A 60 20.18 34.00 10.54
C ASN A 60 18.64 33.77 10.56
N PHE A 61 17.88 34.69 11.15
CA PHE A 61 16.42 34.64 11.13
C PHE A 61 15.88 34.71 9.70
N TYR A 62 16.31 35.66 8.89
CA TYR A 62 15.86 35.77 7.49
C TYR A 62 16.23 34.55 6.66
N PHE A 63 17.40 33.96 6.89
CA PHE A 63 17.82 32.74 6.21
C PHE A 63 16.93 31.55 6.58
N ILE A 64 16.59 31.40 7.87
CA ILE A 64 15.69 30.33 8.34
C ILE A 64 14.30 30.51 7.74
N VAL A 65 13.76 31.75 7.71
CA VAL A 65 12.48 32.07 7.06
C VAL A 65 12.53 31.71 5.58
N PHE A 66 13.62 32.04 4.88
CA PHE A 66 13.80 31.71 3.47
C PHE A 66 13.77 30.19 3.22
N ILE A 67 14.52 29.39 4.03
CA ILE A 67 14.46 27.93 3.94
C ILE A 67 13.06 27.40 4.26
N THR A 68 12.37 27.99 5.22
CA THR A 68 10.99 27.63 5.57
C THR A 68 10.06 27.82 4.37
N ILE A 69 10.15 28.97 3.70
CA ILE A 69 9.33 29.26 2.52
C ILE A 69 9.65 28.29 1.38
N ILE A 70 10.93 28.04 1.08
CA ILE A 70 11.33 27.10 0.03
C ILE A 70 10.81 25.70 0.33
N SER A 71 11.01 25.20 1.56
CA SER A 71 10.57 23.84 1.92
C SER A 71 9.05 23.70 1.89
N PHE A 72 8.29 24.73 2.27
CA PHE A 72 6.84 24.73 2.12
C PHE A 72 6.40 24.81 0.65
N SER A 73 7.12 25.58 -0.19
CA SER A 73 6.86 25.62 -1.62
C SER A 73 7.07 24.24 -2.28
N LEU A 74 8.05 23.45 -1.82
CA LEU A 74 8.23 22.07 -2.27
C LEU A 74 7.02 21.20 -1.92
N VAL A 75 6.39 21.41 -0.75
CA VAL A 75 5.15 20.72 -0.40
C VAL A 75 4.06 20.95 -1.45
N LEU A 76 3.88 22.21 -1.87
CA LEU A 76 2.86 22.57 -2.85
C LEU A 76 3.14 21.97 -4.24
N VAL A 77 4.41 21.92 -4.65
CA VAL A 77 4.83 21.32 -5.93
C VAL A 77 4.60 19.80 -5.94
N TYR A 78 4.94 19.12 -4.84
CA TYR A 78 4.81 17.66 -4.73
C TYR A 78 3.41 17.18 -4.30
N GLN A 79 2.42 18.06 -4.18
CA GLN A 79 1.05 17.66 -3.81
C GLN A 79 0.44 16.58 -4.71
N LYS A 80 0.92 16.45 -5.95
CA LYS A 80 0.44 15.44 -6.91
C LYS A 80 0.90 14.02 -6.57
N ASP A 81 1.98 13.84 -5.81
CA ASP A 81 2.55 12.53 -5.44
C ASP A 81 2.04 11.99 -4.09
N GLN A 82 0.78 12.30 -3.78
CA GLN A 82 0.10 11.71 -2.62
C GLN A 82 -0.01 10.18 -2.77
N PRO A 83 0.18 9.38 -1.75
CA PRO A 83 0.42 9.68 -0.33
C PRO A 83 1.91 9.67 0.08
N LYS A 84 2.87 9.51 -0.84
CA LYS A 84 4.30 9.40 -0.51
C LYS A 84 4.85 10.64 0.19
N ASN A 85 4.35 11.84 -0.15
CA ASN A 85 4.74 13.10 0.47
C ASN A 85 4.58 13.14 1.98
N TYR A 86 3.63 12.37 2.51
CA TYR A 86 3.41 12.24 3.94
C TYR A 86 4.67 11.77 4.69
N TYR A 87 5.48 10.93 4.06
CA TYR A 87 6.64 10.27 4.66
C TYR A 87 7.99 10.91 4.31
N TYR A 88 8.04 11.91 3.41
CA TYR A 88 9.31 12.46 2.97
C TYR A 88 9.86 13.52 3.92
N PHE A 89 11.17 13.45 4.20
CA PHE A 89 11.88 14.43 5.00
C PHE A 89 11.80 15.85 4.40
N SER A 90 11.99 15.98 3.08
CA SER A 90 11.99 17.27 2.37
C SER A 90 10.68 18.04 2.54
N THR A 91 9.54 17.37 2.64
CA THR A 91 8.23 17.99 2.82
C THR A 91 7.91 18.34 4.27
N ARG A 92 8.80 18.00 5.21
CA ARG A 92 8.65 18.23 6.65
C ARG A 92 9.64 19.24 7.24
N ILE A 93 10.64 19.65 6.46
CA ILE A 93 11.69 20.58 6.93
C ILE A 93 11.09 21.90 7.43
N PHE A 94 10.04 22.42 6.79
CA PHE A 94 9.40 23.67 7.19
C PHE A 94 8.84 23.65 8.61
N GLU A 95 8.36 22.48 9.08
CA GLU A 95 7.83 22.30 10.45
C GLU A 95 8.93 22.54 11.49
N PHE A 96 10.12 21.97 11.27
CA PHE A 96 11.28 22.17 12.14
C PHE A 96 11.84 23.60 12.04
N MET A 97 11.84 24.16 10.83
CA MET A 97 12.32 25.52 10.60
C MET A 97 11.44 26.57 11.27
N LEU A 98 10.11 26.38 11.29
CA LEU A 98 9.20 27.27 12.03
C LEU A 98 9.52 27.27 13.53
N GLY A 99 9.83 26.10 14.11
CA GLY A 99 10.32 26.03 15.49
C GLY A 99 11.64 26.75 15.70
N ALA A 100 12.58 26.59 14.75
CA ALA A 100 13.86 27.31 14.79
C ALA A 100 13.70 28.84 14.66
N CYS A 101 12.73 29.34 13.89
CA CYS A 101 12.43 30.78 13.81
C CYS A 101 12.14 31.37 15.21
N VAL A 102 11.37 30.66 16.04
CA VAL A 102 11.05 31.13 17.40
C VAL A 102 12.30 31.30 18.27
N ALA A 103 13.31 30.43 18.12
CA ALA A 103 14.56 30.51 18.87
C ALA A 103 15.42 31.74 18.51
N TYR A 104 15.23 32.29 17.32
CA TYR A 104 15.94 33.48 16.84
C TYR A 104 15.17 34.79 17.03
N LEU A 105 13.89 34.73 17.42
CA LEU A 105 13.12 35.92 17.75
C LEU A 105 13.65 36.59 19.00
N PRO A 106 13.74 37.94 19.06
CA PRO A 106 14.24 38.64 20.22
C PRO A 106 13.30 38.48 21.41
N VAL A 107 13.85 38.03 22.55
CA VAL A 107 13.12 37.84 23.81
C VAL A 107 12.69 39.19 24.42
N LYS A 108 13.26 40.32 23.99
CA LYS A 108 13.06 41.64 24.60
C LYS A 108 11.87 42.47 24.05
N VAL A 109 11.03 41.90 23.21
CA VAL A 109 9.80 42.59 22.78
C VAL A 109 8.80 42.54 23.94
N ILE A 110 8.65 43.63 24.68
CA ILE A 110 7.70 43.76 25.78
C ILE A 110 6.28 43.80 25.19
N ILE A 111 5.69 42.63 24.98
CA ILE A 111 4.27 42.53 24.64
C ILE A 111 3.50 42.41 25.96
N ASN A 112 2.43 43.21 26.12
CA ASN A 112 1.58 43.15 27.29
C ASN A 112 1.08 41.72 27.52
N GLN A 113 1.13 41.24 28.78
CA GLN A 113 0.68 39.88 29.16
C GLN A 113 -0.74 39.57 28.74
N ARG A 114 -1.64 40.56 28.66
CA ARG A 114 -3.02 40.39 28.16
C ARG A 114 -2.99 40.07 26.66
N VAL A 115 -2.18 40.77 25.88
CA VAL A 115 -2.03 40.54 24.43
C VAL A 115 -1.44 39.15 24.18
N ASN A 116 -0.40 38.75 24.91
CA ASN A 116 0.18 37.41 24.84
C ASN A 116 -0.87 36.31 25.15
N SER A 117 -1.72 36.55 26.14
CA SER A 117 -2.79 35.61 26.49
C SER A 117 -3.84 35.50 25.38
N VAL A 118 -4.24 36.61 24.75
CA VAL A 118 -5.18 36.60 23.62
C VAL A 118 -4.58 35.86 22.43
N ILE A 119 -3.33 36.15 22.05
CA ILE A 119 -2.64 35.49 20.94
C ILE A 119 -2.55 33.99 21.20
N SER A 120 -2.17 33.56 22.40
CA SER A 120 -2.04 32.14 22.74
C SER A 120 -3.39 31.41 22.76
N LEU A 121 -4.48 32.09 23.16
CA LEU A 121 -5.83 31.53 23.12
C LEU A 121 -6.32 31.36 21.70
N ILE A 122 -6.11 32.36 20.83
CA ILE A 122 -6.44 32.27 19.40
C ILE A 122 -5.66 31.11 18.76
N ALA A 123 -4.35 31.02 19.02
CA ALA A 123 -3.51 29.94 18.49
C ALA A 123 -3.99 28.54 18.95
N LEU A 124 -4.37 28.41 20.22
CA LEU A 124 -4.96 27.16 20.72
C LEU A 124 -6.30 26.86 20.06
N GLY A 125 -7.14 27.89 19.85
CA GLY A 125 -8.42 27.77 19.15
C GLY A 125 -8.27 27.28 17.71
N VAL A 126 -7.25 27.75 16.98
CA VAL A 126 -6.93 27.29 15.63
C VAL A 126 -6.52 25.81 15.62
N ILE A 127 -5.70 25.38 16.60
CA ILE A 127 -5.32 23.97 16.74
C ILE A 127 -6.57 23.10 16.95
N PHE A 128 -7.45 23.47 17.86
CA PHE A 128 -8.70 22.73 18.10
C PHE A 128 -9.64 22.74 16.90
N TRP A 129 -9.78 23.87 16.23
CA TRP A 129 -10.61 23.98 15.03
C TRP A 129 -10.12 23.01 13.93
N ILE A 130 -8.81 22.94 13.70
CA ILE A 130 -8.23 22.01 12.73
C ILE A 130 -8.41 20.56 13.19
N ALA A 131 -8.19 20.26 14.48
CA ALA A 131 -8.29 18.91 15.01
C ALA A 131 -9.68 18.26 14.90
N VAL A 132 -10.75 19.06 14.83
CA VAL A 132 -12.14 18.56 14.68
C VAL A 132 -12.59 18.42 13.22
N GLN A 133 -11.78 18.80 12.24
CA GLN A 133 -12.12 18.64 10.83
C GLN A 133 -12.04 17.17 10.40
N LYS A 134 -13.00 16.72 9.57
CA LYS A 134 -13.08 15.31 9.14
C LYS A 134 -11.92 14.85 8.24
N ASP A 135 -11.38 15.76 7.41
CA ASP A 135 -10.40 15.43 6.37
C ASP A 135 -9.02 16.07 6.60
N VAL A 136 -8.61 16.22 7.86
CA VAL A 136 -7.35 16.88 8.25
C VAL A 136 -6.12 16.24 7.57
N ILE A 137 -6.14 14.93 7.35
CA ILE A 137 -5.02 14.16 6.79
C ILE A 137 -5.02 14.20 5.25
N ALA A 138 -6.13 14.53 4.61
CA ALA A 138 -6.21 14.58 3.16
C ALA A 138 -5.25 15.64 2.58
N GLY A 139 -4.32 15.19 1.74
CA GLY A 139 -3.32 16.07 1.14
C GLY A 139 -2.21 16.55 2.08
N TYR A 140 -2.02 15.90 3.24
CA TYR A 140 -0.98 16.23 4.21
C TYR A 140 0.44 15.92 3.67
N PRO A 141 1.47 16.82 3.90
CA PRO A 141 1.37 18.13 4.54
C PRO A 141 0.69 19.17 3.64
N ASN A 142 -0.08 20.09 4.26
CA ASN A 142 -0.89 21.08 3.57
C ASN A 142 -0.96 22.39 4.38
N PHE A 143 -1.83 23.32 4.01
CA PHE A 143 -2.01 24.57 4.76
C PHE A 143 -2.48 24.36 6.19
N ASN A 144 -3.29 23.33 6.49
CA ASN A 144 -3.67 23.02 7.87
C ASN A 144 -2.44 22.71 8.72
N THR A 145 -1.46 21.97 8.18
CA THR A 145 -0.17 21.72 8.83
C THR A 145 0.56 23.02 9.13
N LEU A 146 0.62 23.93 8.16
CA LEU A 146 1.26 25.24 8.35
C LEU A 146 0.58 26.04 9.48
N TYR A 147 -0.75 26.08 9.50
CA TYR A 147 -1.49 26.80 10.56
C TYR A 147 -1.27 26.20 11.95
N VAL A 148 -1.25 24.87 12.06
CA VAL A 148 -0.91 24.19 13.34
C VAL A 148 0.51 24.54 13.78
N CYS A 149 1.50 24.45 12.88
CA CYS A 149 2.89 24.76 13.22
C CYS A 149 3.09 26.23 13.61
N LEU A 150 2.45 27.16 12.91
CA LEU A 150 2.45 28.58 13.27
C LEU A 150 1.78 28.82 14.64
N SER A 151 0.67 28.16 14.91
CA SER A 151 -0.04 28.26 16.18
C SER A 151 0.83 27.75 17.34
N VAL A 152 1.49 26.61 17.18
CA VAL A 152 2.45 26.07 18.17
C VAL A 152 3.62 27.03 18.35
N ALA A 153 4.19 27.57 17.29
CA ALA A 153 5.26 28.56 17.33
C ALA A 153 4.85 29.82 18.13
N LEU A 154 3.62 30.31 17.92
CA LEU A 154 3.05 31.44 18.67
C LEU A 154 2.87 31.12 20.16
N ILE A 155 2.38 29.92 20.49
CA ILE A 155 2.22 29.47 21.90
C ILE A 155 3.59 29.41 22.59
N ILE A 156 4.62 28.87 21.92
CA ILE A 156 5.99 28.82 22.46
C ILE A 156 6.53 30.25 22.67
N TYR A 157 6.38 31.14 21.69
CA TYR A 157 6.86 32.52 21.77
C TYR A 157 6.17 33.30 22.89
N THR A 158 4.84 33.27 22.92
CA THR A 158 4.04 34.00 23.94
C THR A 158 4.25 33.40 25.35
N GLY A 159 4.58 32.11 25.44
CA GLY A 159 4.91 31.42 26.69
C GLY A 159 6.18 31.96 27.34
N GLN A 160 7.17 32.46 26.56
CA GLN A 160 8.39 33.09 27.10
C GLN A 160 8.10 34.44 27.79
N HIS A 161 7.00 35.09 27.44
CA HIS A 161 6.63 36.45 27.91
C HIS A 161 5.45 36.43 28.89
N GLY A 162 5.02 35.28 29.33
CA GLY A 162 3.89 35.08 30.22
C GLY A 162 2.55 35.14 29.49
N SER A 163 1.84 34.04 29.50
CA SER A 163 0.47 33.94 28.93
C SER A 163 -0.39 33.02 29.83
N ILE A 164 -1.73 33.10 29.65
CA ILE A 164 -2.63 32.22 30.37
C ILE A 164 -2.41 30.75 30.03
N ILE A 165 -2.14 30.47 28.76
CA ILE A 165 -1.85 29.11 28.26
C ILE A 165 -0.57 28.56 28.89
N GLN A 166 0.47 29.38 29.01
CA GLN A 166 1.71 28.98 29.70
C GLN A 166 1.45 28.59 31.16
N LYS A 167 0.60 29.34 31.89
CA LYS A 167 0.25 28.98 33.27
C LYS A 167 -0.47 27.64 33.35
N VAL A 168 -1.41 27.38 32.42
CA VAL A 168 -2.12 26.09 32.33
C VAL A 168 -1.16 24.95 31.98
N LEU A 169 -0.32 25.14 30.96
CA LEU A 169 0.66 24.11 30.55
C LEU A 169 1.75 23.85 31.63
N SER A 170 1.97 24.77 32.56
CA SER A 170 2.90 24.62 33.70
C SER A 170 2.30 23.87 34.88
N LEU A 171 1.04 23.48 34.87
CA LEU A 171 0.44 22.66 35.90
C LEU A 171 1.13 21.29 36.00
N LYS A 172 1.44 20.85 37.22
CA LYS A 172 2.19 19.60 37.48
C LYS A 172 1.66 18.38 36.70
N PRO A 173 0.34 18.09 36.64
CA PRO A 173 -0.16 16.94 35.88
C PRO A 173 0.18 17.03 34.38
N ILE A 174 0.03 18.21 33.79
CA ILE A 174 0.32 18.43 32.37
C ILE A 174 1.81 18.29 32.08
N VAL A 175 2.65 18.84 32.94
CA VAL A 175 4.12 18.69 32.87
C VAL A 175 4.52 17.21 32.95
N ILE A 176 3.90 16.43 33.85
CA ILE A 176 4.16 14.97 33.95
C ILE A 176 3.79 14.25 32.65
N ILE A 177 2.62 14.55 32.07
CA ILE A 177 2.23 13.99 30.76
C ILE A 177 3.25 14.37 29.69
N GLY A 178 3.71 15.63 29.66
CA GLY A 178 4.75 16.08 28.75
C GLY A 178 6.08 15.34 28.92
N LEU A 179 6.48 15.05 30.17
CA LEU A 179 7.69 14.26 30.45
C LEU A 179 7.56 12.79 29.99
N LEU A 180 6.35 12.23 30.04
CA LEU A 180 6.05 10.87 29.61
C LEU A 180 5.78 10.78 28.09
N SER A 181 5.64 11.89 27.38
CA SER A 181 5.13 11.95 26.01
C SER A 181 5.91 11.07 25.02
N TYR A 182 7.23 11.03 25.14
CA TYR A 182 8.06 10.19 24.29
C TYR A 182 7.80 8.68 24.52
N SER A 183 7.78 8.26 25.78
CA SER A 183 7.46 6.88 26.14
C SER A 183 6.01 6.51 25.75
N LEU A 184 5.04 7.44 25.94
CA LEU A 184 3.65 7.27 25.48
C LEU A 184 3.59 7.09 23.96
N TYR A 185 4.34 7.91 23.22
CA TYR A 185 4.43 7.80 21.76
C TYR A 185 5.01 6.45 21.31
N LEU A 186 6.01 5.92 21.99
CA LEU A 186 6.60 4.63 21.64
C LEU A 186 5.65 3.45 21.90
N TRP A 187 4.83 3.49 22.94
CA TRP A 187 3.98 2.36 23.36
C TRP A 187 2.58 2.37 22.76
N HIS A 188 1.96 3.55 22.51
CA HIS A 188 0.55 3.60 22.11
C HIS A 188 0.29 2.86 20.79
N TRP A 189 1.09 3.11 19.76
CA TRP A 189 0.82 2.55 18.44
C TRP A 189 1.04 1.05 18.37
N PRO A 190 2.19 0.46 18.82
CA PRO A 190 2.38 -0.98 18.80
C PRO A 190 1.28 -1.75 19.53
N LEU A 191 0.89 -1.25 20.71
CA LEU A 191 -0.18 -1.89 21.49
C LEU A 191 -1.51 -1.87 20.74
N PHE A 192 -1.89 -0.74 20.16
CA PHE A 192 -3.14 -0.61 19.42
C PHE A 192 -3.11 -1.41 18.11
N ALA A 193 -2.00 -1.40 17.38
CA ALA A 193 -1.85 -2.18 16.15
C ALA A 193 -1.90 -3.70 16.44
N ILE A 194 -1.20 -4.17 17.48
CA ILE A 194 -1.25 -5.58 17.89
C ILE A 194 -2.65 -5.95 18.36
N ALA A 195 -3.32 -5.11 19.16
CA ALA A 195 -4.68 -5.37 19.64
C ALA A 195 -5.68 -5.50 18.50
N ARG A 196 -5.57 -4.63 17.46
CA ARG A 196 -6.36 -4.77 16.22
C ARG A 196 -6.02 -6.06 15.49
N TYR A 197 -4.72 -6.35 15.36
CA TYR A 197 -4.25 -7.54 14.64
C TYR A 197 -4.79 -8.85 15.24
N ILE A 198 -4.94 -8.93 16.57
CA ILE A 198 -5.48 -10.10 17.27
C ILE A 198 -6.98 -10.01 17.54
N GLY A 199 -7.67 -8.97 17.04
CA GLY A 199 -9.13 -8.83 17.13
C GLY A 199 -9.68 -8.44 18.52
N VAL A 200 -8.83 -7.93 19.43
CA VAL A 200 -9.23 -7.53 20.79
C VAL A 200 -9.31 -6.00 20.97
N PHE A 201 -9.71 -5.26 19.95
CA PHE A 201 -9.81 -3.79 19.97
C PHE A 201 -11.19 -3.29 19.51
N ASN A 202 -12.24 -4.07 19.77
CA ASN A 202 -13.56 -3.84 19.19
C ASN A 202 -14.52 -3.11 20.14
N THR A 203 -14.33 -3.23 21.45
CA THR A 203 -15.21 -2.61 22.45
C THR A 203 -14.53 -1.42 23.13
N GLU A 204 -15.32 -0.45 23.62
CA GLU A 204 -14.80 0.72 24.33
C GLU A 204 -14.04 0.33 25.62
N ILE A 205 -14.46 -0.76 26.30
CA ILE A 205 -13.76 -1.29 27.46
C ILE A 205 -12.36 -1.78 27.07
N GLN A 206 -12.22 -2.52 25.97
CA GLN A 206 -10.93 -2.99 25.48
C GLN A 206 -10.02 -1.81 25.11
N LYS A 207 -10.55 -0.79 24.40
CA LYS A 207 -9.81 0.44 24.09
C LYS A 207 -9.31 1.14 25.35
N GLY A 208 -10.16 1.25 26.39
CA GLY A 208 -9.81 1.81 27.68
C GLY A 208 -8.70 1.03 28.40
N LEU A 209 -8.76 -0.31 28.38
CA LEU A 209 -7.72 -1.17 28.95
C LEU A 209 -6.37 -1.02 28.22
N PHE A 210 -6.36 -0.96 26.89
CA PHE A 210 -5.13 -0.74 26.13
C PHE A 210 -4.56 0.66 26.34
N LEU A 211 -5.41 1.66 26.53
CA LEU A 211 -4.98 3.01 26.90
C LEU A 211 -4.32 3.00 28.29
N ALA A 212 -4.94 2.38 29.30
CA ALA A 212 -4.36 2.23 30.63
C ALA A 212 -3.03 1.48 30.62
N LEU A 213 -2.95 0.38 29.84
CA LEU A 213 -1.71 -0.38 29.64
C LEU A 213 -0.61 0.49 28.99
N THR A 214 -0.98 1.35 28.02
CA THR A 214 -0.05 2.30 27.39
C THR A 214 0.55 3.24 28.44
N PHE A 215 -0.26 3.83 29.30
CA PHE A 215 0.22 4.69 30.39
C PHE A 215 1.13 3.93 31.35
N LEU A 216 0.75 2.74 31.77
CA LEU A 216 1.52 1.91 32.68
C LEU A 216 2.92 1.61 32.10
N LEU A 217 2.98 1.07 30.88
CA LEU A 217 4.25 0.75 30.23
C LEU A 217 5.09 2.00 29.97
N SER A 218 4.46 3.13 29.67
CA SER A 218 5.16 4.40 29.49
C SER A 218 5.80 4.91 30.76
N ILE A 219 5.12 4.78 31.90
CA ILE A 219 5.68 5.14 33.22
C ILE A 219 6.88 4.25 33.53
N PHE A 220 6.76 2.93 33.35
CA PHE A 220 7.89 2.01 33.57
C PHE A 220 9.06 2.32 32.63
N SER A 221 8.80 2.50 31.34
CA SER A 221 9.82 2.83 30.36
C SER A 221 10.53 4.15 30.68
N TYR A 222 9.76 5.18 31.07
CA TYR A 222 10.32 6.47 31.49
C TYR A 222 11.22 6.34 32.72
N LEU A 223 10.74 5.67 33.79
CA LEU A 223 11.46 5.58 35.06
C LEU A 223 12.70 4.68 34.95
N LEU A 224 12.60 3.54 34.27
CA LEU A 224 13.65 2.53 34.26
C LEU A 224 14.65 2.72 33.10
N ILE A 225 14.23 3.31 31.98
CA ILE A 225 15.06 3.44 30.79
C ILE A 225 15.36 4.92 30.50
N GLU A 226 14.33 5.71 30.18
CA GLU A 226 14.54 7.06 29.65
C GLU A 226 15.23 7.99 30.64
N LYS A 227 14.71 8.10 31.86
CA LYS A 227 15.24 8.99 32.90
C LYS A 227 16.67 8.63 33.35
N PRO A 228 17.06 7.36 33.57
CA PRO A 228 18.44 6.99 33.85
C PRO A 228 19.42 7.32 32.73
N PHE A 229 19.06 7.01 31.48
CA PHE A 229 19.94 7.30 30.34
C PHE A 229 20.09 8.79 30.05
N ARG A 230 19.08 9.60 30.27
CA ARG A 230 19.19 11.09 30.18
C ARG A 230 20.12 11.69 31.24
N ARG A 231 20.22 11.07 32.41
CA ARG A 231 21.04 11.58 33.51
C ARG A 231 22.49 11.10 33.50
N LYS A 232 22.74 9.90 33.01
CA LYS A 232 24.10 9.32 32.92
C LYS A 232 24.81 9.81 31.68
N ARG A 233 25.88 10.58 31.85
CA ARG A 233 26.81 10.89 30.76
C ARG A 233 27.69 9.66 30.53
N LEU A 234 27.27 8.79 29.62
CA LEU A 234 28.09 7.66 29.17
C LEU A 234 29.21 8.17 28.27
N ASN A 235 30.40 7.55 28.38
CA ASN A 235 31.48 7.81 27.43
C ASN A 235 31.00 7.46 26.00
N PHE A 236 31.45 8.23 25.00
CA PHE A 236 31.03 8.10 23.60
C PHE A 236 31.16 6.66 23.07
N LYS A 237 32.25 5.96 23.36
CA LYS A 237 32.44 4.55 22.95
C LYS A 237 31.36 3.64 23.52
N TYR A 238 31.07 3.75 24.83
CA TYR A 238 30.00 2.96 25.47
C TYR A 238 28.62 3.32 24.94
N SER A 239 28.37 4.58 24.67
CA SER A 239 27.09 5.02 24.08
C SER A 239 26.88 4.41 22.69
N ILE A 240 27.89 4.45 21.80
CA ILE A 240 27.78 3.84 20.49
C ILE A 240 27.60 2.33 20.59
N THR A 241 28.41 1.65 21.40
CA THR A 241 28.32 0.20 21.54
C THR A 241 26.96 -0.25 22.06
N LEU A 242 26.49 0.35 23.17
CA LEU A 242 25.25 -0.06 23.83
C LEU A 242 23.98 0.37 23.08
N LEU A 243 23.96 1.57 22.48
CA LEU A 243 22.76 2.15 21.89
C LEU A 243 22.64 1.92 20.38
N PHE A 244 23.71 1.54 19.70
CA PHE A 244 23.72 1.31 18.26
C PHE A 244 24.20 -0.08 17.89
N VAL A 245 25.44 -0.47 18.27
CA VAL A 245 26.04 -1.71 17.79
C VAL A 245 25.27 -2.93 18.29
N ILE A 246 25.02 -3.01 19.61
CA ILE A 246 24.29 -4.14 20.21
C ILE A 246 22.88 -4.27 19.67
N PRO A 247 22.01 -3.22 19.63
CA PRO A 247 20.67 -3.32 19.06
C PRO A 247 20.66 -3.68 17.58
N ILE A 248 21.61 -3.18 16.79
CA ILE A 248 21.73 -3.53 15.36
C ILE A 248 22.09 -5.01 15.20
N LEU A 249 23.10 -5.50 15.91
CA LEU A 249 23.48 -6.91 15.86
C LEU A 249 22.36 -7.83 16.34
N LEU A 250 21.65 -7.44 17.39
CA LEU A 250 20.47 -8.17 17.88
C LEU A 250 19.35 -8.21 16.83
N ALA A 251 19.05 -7.09 16.20
CA ALA A 251 18.03 -7.00 15.16
C ALA A 251 18.43 -7.84 13.91
N LEU A 252 19.68 -7.78 13.49
CA LEU A 252 20.18 -8.59 12.38
C LEU A 252 20.16 -10.09 12.71
N GLY A 253 20.55 -10.47 13.93
CA GLY A 253 20.48 -11.84 14.40
C GLY A 253 19.04 -12.37 14.46
N LEU A 254 18.11 -11.58 15.00
CA LEU A 254 16.68 -11.93 15.04
C LEU A 254 16.09 -12.03 13.62
N ASN A 255 16.49 -11.14 12.70
CA ASN A 255 16.05 -11.23 11.31
C ASN A 255 16.57 -12.49 10.62
N ALA A 256 17.86 -12.83 10.80
CA ALA A 256 18.45 -14.04 10.25
C ALA A 256 17.78 -15.31 10.80
N LEU A 257 17.45 -15.32 12.09
CA LEU A 257 16.68 -16.41 12.70
C LEU A 257 15.26 -16.50 12.11
N ASN A 258 14.60 -15.35 11.95
CA ASN A 258 13.27 -15.28 11.37
C ASN A 258 13.24 -15.79 9.92
N GLU A 259 14.22 -15.43 9.10
CA GLU A 259 14.38 -15.95 7.74
C GLU A 259 14.66 -17.45 7.73
N LYS A 260 15.63 -17.91 8.56
CA LYS A 260 15.99 -19.33 8.67
C LYS A 260 14.81 -20.23 9.07
N TYR A 261 13.94 -19.76 9.95
CA TYR A 261 12.78 -20.51 10.46
C TYR A 261 11.46 -20.09 9.80
N HIS A 262 11.48 -19.43 8.64
CA HIS A 262 10.29 -19.04 7.87
C HIS A 262 9.21 -18.36 8.74
N GLY A 263 9.61 -17.37 9.55
CA GLY A 263 8.68 -16.64 10.44
C GLY A 263 8.24 -17.42 11.68
N PHE A 264 8.89 -18.54 12.00
CA PHE A 264 8.52 -19.42 13.13
C PHE A 264 7.07 -19.94 13.04
N GLY A 265 6.62 -20.31 11.84
CA GLY A 265 5.27 -20.85 11.59
C GLY A 265 4.90 -22.02 12.50
N VAL A 266 5.88 -22.83 12.93
CA VAL A 266 5.71 -23.96 13.87
C VAL A 266 5.01 -23.54 15.18
N ARG A 267 5.18 -22.29 15.63
CA ARG A 267 4.50 -21.74 16.83
C ARG A 267 2.97 -21.70 16.70
N LEU A 268 2.46 -21.70 15.47
CA LEU A 268 1.03 -21.67 15.18
C LEU A 268 0.40 -23.07 15.13
N GLY A 269 1.23 -24.12 15.23
CA GLY A 269 0.79 -25.52 15.24
C GLY A 269 1.00 -26.24 13.90
N GLN A 270 0.91 -27.56 13.91
CA GLN A 270 1.20 -28.41 12.75
C GLN A 270 0.18 -28.15 11.60
N ASN A 271 -1.07 -27.86 11.90
CA ASN A 271 -2.08 -27.57 10.89
C ASN A 271 -1.71 -26.32 10.07
N TYR A 272 -1.14 -25.30 10.71
CA TYR A 272 -0.66 -24.11 10.02
C TYR A 272 0.55 -24.44 9.11
N VAL A 273 1.51 -25.22 9.60
CA VAL A 273 2.66 -25.63 8.80
C VAL A 273 2.20 -26.43 7.57
N ASN A 274 1.26 -27.34 7.75
CA ASN A 274 0.70 -28.12 6.64
C ASN A 274 -0.03 -27.21 5.62
N LEU A 275 -0.76 -26.21 6.10
CA LEU A 275 -1.40 -25.21 5.24
C LEU A 275 -0.37 -24.40 4.46
N GLU A 276 0.67 -23.91 5.14
CA GLU A 276 1.75 -23.13 4.51
C GLU A 276 2.48 -23.95 3.45
N ASN A 277 2.79 -25.21 3.73
CA ASN A 277 3.39 -26.12 2.76
C ASN A 277 2.49 -26.34 1.54
N LYS A 278 1.18 -26.53 1.73
CA LYS A 278 0.22 -26.65 0.61
C LYS A 278 0.12 -25.34 -0.20
N LEU A 279 0.06 -24.19 0.46
CA LEU A 279 0.01 -22.88 -0.22
C LEU A 279 1.25 -22.64 -1.11
N ASN A 280 2.42 -23.08 -0.65
CA ASN A 280 3.70 -22.92 -1.35
C ASN A 280 4.01 -24.07 -2.33
N GLN A 281 3.16 -25.08 -2.41
CA GLN A 281 3.38 -26.28 -3.26
C GLN A 281 3.57 -25.91 -4.74
N PHE A 282 2.87 -24.88 -5.20
CA PHE A 282 2.88 -24.41 -6.59
C PHE A 282 3.39 -22.96 -6.69
N ASP A 283 4.47 -22.65 -5.97
CA ASP A 283 5.06 -21.31 -6.00
C ASP A 283 5.73 -21.02 -7.35
N TYR A 284 5.50 -19.81 -7.86
CA TYR A 284 6.12 -19.27 -9.06
C TYR A 284 7.05 -18.10 -8.68
N PRO A 285 8.29 -18.36 -8.24
CA PRO A 285 9.18 -17.36 -7.63
C PRO A 285 9.49 -16.18 -8.56
N ASN A 286 9.50 -16.40 -9.88
CA ASN A 286 9.80 -15.37 -10.88
C ASN A 286 8.56 -14.52 -11.26
N ARG A 287 7.37 -14.87 -10.81
CA ARG A 287 6.12 -14.21 -11.19
C ARG A 287 6.14 -12.70 -10.91
N GLY A 288 6.71 -12.28 -9.79
CA GLY A 288 6.84 -10.88 -9.42
C GLY A 288 7.66 -10.05 -10.43
N ASN A 289 8.64 -10.65 -11.07
CA ASN A 289 9.50 -10.00 -12.05
C ASN A 289 8.77 -9.70 -13.36
N CYS A 290 7.69 -10.43 -13.65
CA CYS A 290 6.89 -10.28 -14.88
C CYS A 290 5.64 -9.42 -14.67
N MET A 291 5.42 -8.95 -13.46
CA MET A 291 4.45 -7.93 -13.15
C MET A 291 5.09 -6.54 -13.31
N ASN A 292 4.47 -5.68 -14.12
CA ASN A 292 4.96 -4.33 -14.40
C ASN A 292 6.35 -4.23 -15.08
N PHE A 293 6.85 -5.33 -15.60
CA PHE A 293 8.09 -5.35 -16.35
C PHE A 293 7.85 -4.78 -17.76
N GLN A 294 8.76 -3.94 -18.25
CA GLN A 294 8.65 -3.30 -19.57
C GLN A 294 9.42 -4.10 -20.63
N ALA A 295 9.23 -5.42 -20.71
CA ALA A 295 9.85 -6.18 -21.79
C ALA A 295 9.17 -5.82 -23.12
N SER A 296 9.98 -5.42 -24.07
CA SER A 296 9.60 -5.29 -25.49
C SER A 296 9.97 -6.54 -26.30
N ASP A 297 10.74 -7.43 -25.71
CA ASP A 297 11.31 -8.64 -26.31
C ASP A 297 10.65 -9.86 -25.67
N PRO A 298 9.96 -10.72 -26.47
CA PRO A 298 9.31 -11.93 -25.95
C PRO A 298 10.27 -12.84 -25.19
N ASP A 299 11.51 -13.00 -25.63
CA ASP A 299 12.50 -13.90 -25.00
C ASP A 299 12.88 -13.46 -23.58
N LYS A 300 12.56 -12.23 -23.18
CA LYS A 300 12.74 -11.70 -21.83
C LYS A 300 11.49 -11.77 -20.95
N MET A 301 10.40 -12.29 -21.50
CA MET A 301 9.16 -12.48 -20.76
C MET A 301 9.25 -13.72 -19.88
N CYS A 302 8.31 -13.86 -18.96
CA CYS A 302 8.15 -15.11 -18.24
C CYS A 302 7.41 -16.13 -19.09
N HIS A 303 7.85 -17.36 -19.01
CA HIS A 303 7.29 -18.50 -19.70
C HIS A 303 6.66 -19.47 -18.71
N ILE A 304 5.48 -19.96 -19.02
CA ILE A 304 4.77 -21.03 -18.32
C ILE A 304 4.20 -22.01 -19.34
N GLY A 305 3.66 -23.13 -18.88
CA GLY A 305 3.22 -24.21 -19.76
C GLY A 305 4.37 -25.08 -20.25
N LYS A 306 4.37 -25.52 -21.48
CA LYS A 306 5.46 -26.32 -22.08
C LYS A 306 6.43 -25.37 -22.78
N VAL A 307 7.38 -24.85 -22.03
CA VAL A 307 8.41 -23.91 -22.49
C VAL A 307 9.18 -24.51 -23.68
N GLY A 308 9.37 -23.70 -24.72
CA GLY A 308 10.06 -24.10 -25.95
C GLY A 308 9.19 -24.88 -26.96
N SER A 309 7.90 -24.99 -26.71
CA SER A 309 6.97 -25.60 -27.67
C SER A 309 6.82 -24.74 -28.91
N GLN A 310 6.48 -25.41 -30.04
CA GLN A 310 6.18 -24.74 -31.34
C GLN A 310 4.90 -23.91 -31.25
N LYS A 311 3.86 -24.40 -30.54
CA LYS A 311 2.65 -23.64 -30.28
C LYS A 311 2.94 -22.57 -29.22
N LYS A 312 2.58 -21.33 -29.52
CA LYS A 312 2.87 -20.17 -28.67
C LYS A 312 1.62 -19.40 -28.32
N ALA A 313 1.53 -18.98 -27.05
CA ALA A 313 0.47 -18.08 -26.61
C ALA A 313 1.07 -16.86 -25.92
N PHE A 314 0.36 -15.73 -25.99
CA PHE A 314 0.70 -14.53 -25.24
C PHE A 314 -0.41 -14.23 -24.21
N LEU A 315 -0.10 -14.42 -22.93
CA LEU A 315 -0.98 -14.08 -21.81
C LEU A 315 -0.68 -12.66 -21.35
N LEU A 316 -1.67 -11.77 -21.48
CA LEU A 316 -1.58 -10.38 -21.03
C LEU A 316 -2.80 -9.96 -20.23
N GLY A 317 -2.66 -8.90 -19.46
CA GLY A 317 -3.74 -8.36 -18.64
C GLY A 317 -3.26 -7.59 -17.43
N ASP A 318 -4.12 -7.52 -16.43
CA ASP A 318 -3.81 -6.91 -15.15
C ASP A 318 -3.28 -7.96 -14.14
N SER A 319 -3.47 -7.71 -12.86
CA SER A 319 -3.09 -8.66 -11.80
C SER A 319 -3.84 -10.00 -11.89
N HIS A 320 -4.96 -10.06 -12.62
CA HIS A 320 -5.68 -11.32 -12.87
C HIS A 320 -4.96 -12.19 -13.90
N ALA A 321 -4.32 -11.63 -14.94
CA ALA A 321 -3.43 -12.42 -15.77
C ALA A 321 -2.33 -13.08 -14.95
N ASN A 322 -1.79 -12.35 -13.97
CA ASN A 322 -0.76 -12.87 -13.08
C ASN A 322 -1.28 -13.96 -12.13
N HIS A 323 -2.50 -13.85 -11.56
CA HIS A 323 -3.02 -14.88 -10.68
C HIS A 323 -3.48 -16.15 -11.43
N PHE A 324 -3.71 -16.08 -12.75
CA PHE A 324 -4.02 -17.25 -13.59
C PHE A 324 -2.77 -18.03 -14.04
N TRP A 325 -1.59 -17.70 -13.53
CA TRP A 325 -0.37 -18.41 -13.98
C TRP A 325 -0.44 -19.92 -13.74
N GLY A 326 -0.84 -20.37 -12.55
CA GLY A 326 -1.01 -21.80 -12.26
C GLY A 326 -2.04 -22.45 -13.17
N PHE A 327 -3.15 -21.79 -13.42
CA PHE A 327 -4.21 -22.25 -14.32
C PHE A 327 -3.67 -22.42 -15.74
N MET A 328 -3.00 -21.40 -16.27
CA MET A 328 -2.46 -21.40 -17.63
C MET A 328 -1.24 -22.31 -17.78
N ASP A 329 -0.45 -22.50 -16.72
CA ASP A 329 0.66 -23.45 -16.71
C ASP A 329 0.16 -24.90 -16.93
N ILE A 330 -0.90 -25.27 -16.24
CA ILE A 330 -1.53 -26.61 -16.38
C ILE A 330 -2.14 -26.78 -17.79
N LEU A 331 -2.94 -25.82 -18.25
CA LEU A 331 -3.52 -25.90 -19.60
C LEU A 331 -2.45 -25.89 -20.68
N GLY A 332 -1.41 -25.09 -20.51
CA GLY A 332 -0.29 -24.99 -21.45
C GLY A 332 0.52 -26.29 -21.55
N LYS A 333 0.82 -26.92 -20.41
CA LYS A 333 1.51 -28.22 -20.37
C LYS A 333 0.73 -29.31 -21.07
N ASP A 334 -0.58 -29.37 -20.78
CA ASP A 334 -1.48 -30.38 -21.34
C ASP A 334 -1.70 -30.20 -22.86
N ALA A 335 -1.69 -28.97 -23.36
CA ALA A 335 -1.88 -28.64 -24.78
C ALA A 335 -0.55 -28.46 -25.55
N GLU A 336 0.59 -28.73 -24.96
CA GLU A 336 1.92 -28.48 -25.53
C GLU A 336 2.11 -27.02 -25.99
N LEU A 337 1.71 -26.06 -25.18
CA LEU A 337 1.68 -24.65 -25.47
C LEU A 337 2.71 -23.89 -24.61
N ASP A 338 3.61 -23.12 -25.24
CA ASP A 338 4.51 -22.18 -24.58
C ASP A 338 3.80 -20.85 -24.37
N VAL A 339 3.54 -20.49 -23.12
CA VAL A 339 2.78 -19.30 -22.77
C VAL A 339 3.71 -18.20 -22.27
N TYR A 340 3.89 -17.18 -23.08
CA TYR A 340 4.59 -15.94 -22.75
C TYR A 340 3.68 -15.07 -21.89
N ALA A 341 4.06 -14.80 -20.65
CA ALA A 341 3.19 -14.15 -19.68
C ALA A 341 3.71 -12.77 -19.26
N GLN A 342 2.84 -11.77 -19.37
CA GLN A 342 3.08 -10.39 -18.93
C GLN A 342 1.83 -9.80 -18.29
N ALA A 343 2.00 -8.98 -17.26
CA ALA A 343 0.90 -8.28 -16.62
C ALA A 343 1.28 -6.86 -16.22
N THR A 344 0.30 -5.94 -16.24
CA THR A 344 0.45 -4.57 -15.74
C THR A 344 -0.60 -4.31 -14.68
N SER A 345 -0.18 -4.05 -13.45
CA SER A 345 -1.09 -3.89 -12.30
C SER A 345 -2.21 -2.90 -12.58
N SER A 346 -3.45 -3.27 -12.26
CA SER A 346 -4.64 -2.41 -12.38
C SER A 346 -4.84 -1.78 -13.76
N CYS A 347 -4.39 -2.45 -14.84
CA CYS A 347 -4.37 -1.92 -16.20
C CYS A 347 -5.27 -2.73 -17.12
N ILE A 348 -6.25 -2.06 -17.73
CA ILE A 348 -6.99 -2.67 -18.84
C ILE A 348 -6.11 -2.70 -20.10
N THR A 349 -5.79 -3.91 -20.58
CA THR A 349 -4.85 -4.11 -21.70
C THR A 349 -5.55 -4.20 -23.05
N ILE A 350 -6.47 -3.25 -23.34
CA ILE A 350 -7.09 -3.06 -24.64
C ILE A 350 -6.69 -1.71 -25.25
N PRO A 351 -6.58 -1.56 -26.59
CA PRO A 351 -5.92 -0.43 -27.23
C PRO A 351 -6.74 0.87 -27.19
N ASN A 352 -6.07 2.00 -27.38
CA ASN A 352 -6.65 3.32 -27.66
C ASN A 352 -7.58 3.91 -26.60
N ILE A 353 -7.43 3.49 -25.34
CA ILE A 353 -8.15 4.04 -24.19
C ILE A 353 -7.21 4.33 -23.04
N TYR A 354 -7.58 5.31 -22.21
CA TYR A 354 -6.91 5.63 -20.95
C TYR A 354 -7.81 5.29 -19.76
N LEU A 355 -7.17 4.91 -18.65
CA LEU A 355 -7.79 4.93 -17.34
C LEU A 355 -7.51 6.28 -16.68
N TYR A 356 -8.55 6.99 -16.29
CA TYR A 356 -8.48 8.29 -15.62
C TYR A 356 -9.07 8.21 -14.23
N ASP A 357 -8.42 8.86 -13.26
CA ASP A 357 -8.83 8.82 -11.84
C ASP A 357 -8.97 7.39 -11.29
N TRP A 358 -8.09 6.49 -11.75
CA TRP A 358 -8.13 5.07 -11.50
C TRP A 358 -7.08 4.64 -10.48
N SER A 359 -7.49 3.84 -9.49
CA SER A 359 -6.56 3.31 -8.45
C SER A 359 -5.78 4.45 -7.77
N ASN A 360 -4.45 4.45 -7.87
CA ASN A 360 -3.56 5.46 -7.27
C ASN A 360 -3.36 6.71 -8.15
N HIS A 361 -3.99 6.77 -9.34
CA HIS A 361 -3.83 7.86 -10.31
C HIS A 361 -4.98 8.87 -10.21
N LYS A 362 -5.10 9.55 -9.05
CA LYS A 362 -6.18 10.50 -8.78
C LYS A 362 -6.09 11.74 -9.65
N ASN A 363 -7.21 12.09 -10.29
CA ASN A 363 -7.36 13.25 -11.19
C ASN A 363 -6.34 13.30 -12.35
N THR A 364 -5.80 12.14 -12.77
CA THR A 364 -4.83 12.03 -13.85
C THR A 364 -5.05 10.73 -14.63
N VAL A 365 -4.44 10.64 -15.81
CA VAL A 365 -4.42 9.40 -16.60
C VAL A 365 -3.37 8.43 -16.06
N TYR A 366 -3.65 7.15 -16.15
CA TYR A 366 -2.66 6.10 -15.90
C TYR A 366 -1.82 5.88 -17.17
N GLN A 367 -0.88 6.81 -17.42
CA GLN A 367 -0.06 6.84 -18.64
C GLN A 367 0.71 5.54 -18.86
N ARG A 368 1.30 4.98 -17.81
CA ARG A 368 2.07 3.72 -17.89
C ARG A 368 1.21 2.55 -18.41
N CYS A 369 -0.06 2.48 -18.05
CA CYS A 369 -0.99 1.46 -18.55
C CYS A 369 -1.16 1.59 -20.08
N TYR A 370 -1.40 2.81 -20.56
CA TYR A 370 -1.53 3.09 -21.98
C TYR A 370 -0.27 2.72 -22.78
N ASP A 371 0.90 3.20 -22.32
CA ASP A 371 2.18 2.97 -22.99
C ASP A 371 2.54 1.48 -23.03
N GLN A 372 2.29 0.76 -21.93
CA GLN A 372 2.57 -0.67 -21.86
C GLN A 372 1.59 -1.47 -22.74
N THR A 373 0.33 -1.09 -22.78
CA THR A 373 -0.66 -1.69 -23.66
C THR A 373 -0.25 -1.52 -25.12
N ALA A 374 0.18 -0.33 -25.54
CA ALA A 374 0.67 -0.10 -26.89
C ALA A 374 1.84 -1.04 -27.25
N LYS A 375 2.78 -1.29 -26.33
CA LYS A 375 3.87 -2.25 -26.54
C LYS A 375 3.37 -3.69 -26.69
N TYR A 376 2.37 -4.11 -25.92
CA TYR A 376 1.77 -5.45 -26.07
C TYR A 376 1.21 -5.65 -27.48
N TYR A 377 0.53 -4.65 -28.05
CA TYR A 377 0.02 -4.75 -29.41
C TYR A 377 1.10 -4.70 -30.48
N GLN A 378 2.24 -4.05 -30.24
CA GLN A 378 3.42 -4.19 -31.11
C GLN A 378 3.98 -5.61 -31.08
N ILE A 379 4.08 -6.22 -29.91
CA ILE A 379 4.54 -7.61 -29.75
C ILE A 379 3.58 -8.56 -30.50
N ILE A 380 2.26 -8.39 -30.32
CA ILE A 380 1.26 -9.21 -31.02
C ILE A 380 1.40 -9.09 -32.56
N LYS A 381 1.64 -7.90 -33.09
CA LYS A 381 1.78 -7.65 -34.54
C LYS A 381 3.07 -8.19 -35.13
N HIS A 382 4.16 -8.22 -34.39
CA HIS A 382 5.48 -8.59 -34.92
C HIS A 382 5.90 -10.04 -34.61
N ASN A 383 5.15 -10.75 -33.77
CA ASN A 383 5.44 -12.13 -33.41
C ASN A 383 4.28 -13.03 -33.79
N ARG A 384 4.59 -14.29 -34.08
CA ARG A 384 3.56 -15.31 -34.37
C ARG A 384 3.15 -15.98 -33.06
N PHE A 385 1.90 -15.78 -32.67
CA PHE A 385 1.23 -16.50 -31.61
C PHE A 385 0.04 -17.27 -32.18
N ASP A 386 -0.20 -18.46 -31.66
CA ASP A 386 -1.42 -19.22 -31.96
C ASP A 386 -2.61 -18.68 -31.16
N TYR A 387 -2.33 -18.18 -29.97
CA TYR A 387 -3.34 -17.62 -29.06
C TYR A 387 -2.87 -16.32 -28.42
N VAL A 388 -3.80 -15.36 -28.26
CA VAL A 388 -3.61 -14.17 -27.43
C VAL A 388 -4.66 -14.18 -26.35
N ILE A 389 -4.21 -14.27 -25.08
CA ILE A 389 -5.04 -14.59 -23.92
C ILE A 389 -5.10 -13.37 -23.01
N PHE A 390 -6.31 -12.96 -22.62
CA PHE A 390 -6.54 -11.87 -21.69
C PHE A 390 -7.04 -12.38 -20.34
N GLY A 391 -6.31 -12.08 -19.27
CA GLY A 391 -6.72 -12.28 -17.89
C GLY A 391 -6.88 -10.94 -17.18
N GLN A 392 -8.11 -10.48 -16.92
CA GLN A 392 -8.36 -9.16 -16.35
C GLN A 392 -9.53 -9.17 -15.38
N VAL A 393 -9.56 -8.18 -14.46
CA VAL A 393 -10.73 -7.91 -13.62
C VAL A 393 -11.81 -7.15 -14.39
N TRP A 394 -12.39 -7.80 -15.38
CA TRP A 394 -13.23 -7.19 -16.40
C TRP A 394 -14.35 -6.29 -15.85
N ASN A 395 -15.06 -6.73 -14.81
CA ASN A 395 -16.20 -6.01 -14.25
C ASN A 395 -15.84 -4.63 -13.71
N ASN A 396 -14.62 -4.43 -13.20
CA ASN A 396 -14.18 -3.15 -12.66
C ASN A 396 -14.01 -2.10 -13.75
N TYR A 397 -13.68 -2.51 -14.96
CA TYR A 397 -13.49 -1.60 -16.10
C TYR A 397 -14.82 -1.17 -16.77
N ALA A 398 -15.94 -1.73 -16.36
CA ALA A 398 -17.26 -1.27 -16.77
C ALA A 398 -17.74 0.02 -16.05
N SER A 399 -16.83 0.72 -15.37
CA SER A 399 -17.04 1.93 -14.59
C SER A 399 -16.84 3.21 -15.43
N ASN A 400 -16.94 4.40 -14.80
CA ASN A 400 -16.82 5.70 -15.46
C ASN A 400 -15.37 6.23 -15.60
N HIS A 401 -14.37 5.35 -15.45
CA HIS A 401 -12.94 5.74 -15.47
C HIS A 401 -12.27 5.63 -16.84
N VAL A 402 -12.96 5.10 -17.85
CA VAL A 402 -12.39 4.89 -19.19
C VAL A 402 -12.67 6.09 -20.10
N ILE A 403 -11.61 6.66 -20.65
CA ILE A 403 -11.64 7.80 -21.59
C ILE A 403 -10.77 7.54 -22.83
N ASN A 404 -11.02 8.21 -23.94
CA ASN A 404 -10.11 8.24 -25.10
C ASN A 404 -9.12 9.41 -25.01
N LYS A 405 -9.54 10.55 -24.43
CA LYS A 405 -8.69 11.74 -24.24
C LYS A 405 -9.10 12.50 -22.99
N ILE A 406 -8.16 13.27 -22.44
CA ILE A 406 -8.45 14.17 -21.31
C ILE A 406 -9.56 15.16 -21.70
N GLY A 407 -10.54 15.33 -20.81
CA GLY A 407 -11.73 16.17 -21.05
C GLY A 407 -12.96 15.40 -21.55
N ASP A 408 -12.84 14.12 -21.88
CA ASP A 408 -13.99 13.31 -22.27
C ASP A 408 -15.03 13.19 -21.15
N LYS A 409 -16.32 13.12 -21.55
CA LYS A 409 -17.43 12.86 -20.63
C LYS A 409 -17.22 11.49 -19.92
N ARG A 410 -17.27 11.50 -18.60
CA ARG A 410 -17.07 10.33 -17.75
C ARG A 410 -18.40 9.84 -17.17
N THR A 411 -19.18 9.15 -17.99
CA THR A 411 -20.35 8.38 -17.55
C THR A 411 -20.09 6.89 -17.75
N VAL A 412 -20.82 6.05 -17.04
CA VAL A 412 -20.72 4.61 -17.17
C VAL A 412 -21.03 4.17 -18.60
N GLU A 413 -22.06 4.74 -19.23
CA GLU A 413 -22.49 4.44 -20.60
C GLU A 413 -21.39 4.78 -21.62
N ALA A 414 -20.82 5.99 -21.52
CA ALA A 414 -19.74 6.42 -22.42
C ALA A 414 -18.48 5.54 -22.25
N SER A 415 -18.16 5.17 -21.01
CA SER A 415 -17.03 4.27 -20.72
C SER A 415 -17.29 2.87 -21.30
N ARG A 416 -18.48 2.32 -21.14
CA ARG A 416 -18.85 1.02 -21.70
C ARG A 416 -18.76 1.00 -23.22
N GLN A 417 -19.22 2.05 -23.91
CA GLN A 417 -19.08 2.18 -25.36
C GLN A 417 -17.61 2.20 -25.80
N ARG A 418 -16.74 2.92 -25.06
CA ARG A 418 -15.30 2.95 -25.34
C ARG A 418 -14.64 1.59 -25.12
N VAL A 419 -14.99 0.90 -24.03
CA VAL A 419 -14.50 -0.45 -23.76
C VAL A 419 -14.94 -1.42 -24.87
N GLU A 420 -16.22 -1.44 -25.25
CA GLU A 420 -16.69 -2.30 -26.34
C GLU A 420 -15.95 -2.02 -27.65
N LYS A 421 -15.83 -0.75 -28.04
CA LYS A 421 -15.09 -0.36 -29.26
C LYS A 421 -13.64 -0.84 -29.21
N SER A 422 -12.95 -0.58 -28.10
CA SER A 422 -11.55 -0.95 -27.92
C SER A 422 -11.35 -2.49 -27.89
N MET A 423 -12.30 -3.23 -27.30
CA MET A 423 -12.27 -4.71 -27.35
C MET A 423 -12.42 -5.23 -28.77
N ARG A 424 -13.28 -4.63 -29.58
CA ARG A 424 -13.39 -4.99 -31.01
C ARG A 424 -12.11 -4.71 -31.77
N GLU A 425 -11.50 -3.53 -31.59
CA GLU A 425 -10.20 -3.20 -32.18
C GLU A 425 -9.11 -4.20 -31.74
N ALA A 426 -9.12 -4.63 -30.49
CA ALA A 426 -8.21 -5.67 -29.99
C ALA A 426 -8.40 -7.00 -30.73
N LEU A 427 -9.64 -7.44 -30.86
CA LEU A 427 -9.98 -8.68 -31.57
C LEU A 427 -9.62 -8.61 -33.06
N ASP A 428 -9.91 -7.51 -33.73
CA ASP A 428 -9.54 -7.29 -35.15
C ASP A 428 -8.03 -7.39 -35.36
N ILE A 429 -7.23 -6.74 -34.47
CA ILE A 429 -5.77 -6.82 -34.53
C ILE A 429 -5.29 -8.26 -34.36
N ILE A 430 -5.82 -8.99 -33.38
CA ILE A 430 -5.38 -10.36 -33.06
C ILE A 430 -5.74 -11.31 -34.24
N VAL A 431 -6.98 -11.26 -34.68
CA VAL A 431 -7.44 -12.11 -35.79
C VAL A 431 -6.65 -11.83 -37.07
N ALA A 432 -6.31 -10.56 -37.32
CA ALA A 432 -5.49 -10.19 -38.50
C ALA A 432 -4.07 -10.78 -38.46
N THR A 433 -3.54 -11.15 -37.27
CA THR A 433 -2.24 -11.86 -37.17
C THR A 433 -2.35 -13.37 -37.35
N GLY A 434 -3.56 -13.90 -37.47
CA GLY A 434 -3.84 -15.33 -37.51
C GLY A 434 -3.99 -16.00 -36.13
N ALA A 435 -3.83 -15.26 -35.07
CA ALA A 435 -3.98 -15.77 -33.69
C ALA A 435 -5.46 -15.90 -33.28
N LYS A 436 -5.77 -16.87 -32.43
CA LYS A 436 -7.10 -17.01 -31.81
C LYS A 436 -7.15 -16.18 -30.52
N PRO A 437 -8.07 -15.22 -30.39
CA PRO A 437 -8.25 -14.47 -29.14
C PRO A 437 -8.91 -15.35 -28.09
N VAL A 438 -8.47 -15.16 -26.82
CA VAL A 438 -8.99 -15.88 -25.65
C VAL A 438 -9.26 -14.90 -24.51
N PHE A 439 -10.47 -14.90 -23.97
CA PHE A 439 -10.82 -14.15 -22.76
C PHE A 439 -11.03 -15.10 -21.59
N ILE A 440 -10.25 -14.91 -20.53
CA ILE A 440 -10.51 -15.56 -19.24
C ILE A 440 -11.40 -14.61 -18.45
N LYS A 441 -12.60 -15.07 -18.06
CA LYS A 441 -13.52 -14.30 -17.23
C LYS A 441 -12.96 -14.10 -15.82
N THR A 442 -13.48 -13.11 -15.14
CA THR A 442 -13.12 -12.83 -13.75
C THR A 442 -13.60 -13.96 -12.84
N VAL A 443 -12.74 -14.46 -11.95
CA VAL A 443 -13.14 -15.33 -10.84
C VAL A 443 -14.17 -14.63 -9.95
N TYR A 444 -14.91 -15.40 -9.19
CA TYR A 444 -15.77 -14.84 -8.18
C TYR A 444 -14.99 -13.95 -7.20
N SER A 445 -15.50 -12.78 -6.84
CA SER A 445 -14.86 -11.88 -5.86
C SER A 445 -15.44 -12.11 -4.47
N MET A 446 -14.58 -12.28 -3.45
CA MET A 446 -15.01 -12.48 -2.08
C MET A 446 -15.43 -11.17 -1.40
N PRO A 447 -16.42 -11.22 -0.46
CA PRO A 447 -16.72 -10.09 0.40
C PRO A 447 -15.47 -9.64 1.18
N SER A 448 -15.36 -8.33 1.41
CA SER A 448 -14.35 -7.78 2.32
C SER A 448 -14.51 -8.41 3.71
N GLY A 449 -13.41 -8.83 4.33
CA GLY A 449 -13.45 -9.51 5.63
C GLY A 449 -13.32 -11.04 5.57
N PHE A 450 -13.57 -11.68 4.43
CA PHE A 450 -13.34 -13.12 4.27
C PHE A 450 -11.90 -13.53 4.59
N MET A 451 -10.93 -12.84 4.01
CA MET A 451 -9.50 -13.10 4.26
C MET A 451 -9.13 -12.88 5.71
N THR A 452 -9.68 -11.83 6.32
CA THR A 452 -9.47 -11.54 7.74
C THR A 452 -9.93 -12.69 8.60
N CYS A 453 -11.14 -13.20 8.36
CA CYS A 453 -11.68 -14.34 9.10
C CYS A 453 -10.79 -15.58 8.97
N PHE A 454 -10.38 -15.94 7.77
CA PHE A 454 -9.59 -17.14 7.51
C PHE A 454 -8.21 -17.08 8.18
N TYR A 455 -7.47 -15.99 7.98
CA TYR A 455 -6.13 -15.83 8.56
C TYR A 455 -6.14 -15.47 10.05
N GLU A 456 -7.20 -14.84 10.57
CA GLU A 456 -7.38 -14.63 12.01
C GLU A 456 -7.53 -15.94 12.77
N ASN A 457 -8.30 -16.88 12.24
CA ASN A 457 -8.41 -18.20 12.84
C ASN A 457 -7.05 -18.93 12.88
N ALA A 458 -6.24 -18.82 11.82
CA ALA A 458 -4.86 -19.34 11.80
C ALA A 458 -3.98 -18.71 12.88
N LYS A 459 -3.97 -17.38 12.97
CA LYS A 459 -3.18 -16.63 13.96
C LYS A 459 -3.58 -16.97 15.40
N LEU A 460 -4.85 -17.18 15.65
CA LEU A 460 -5.41 -17.52 16.95
C LEU A 460 -5.32 -19.03 17.26
N ARG A 461 -4.68 -19.83 16.39
CA ARG A 461 -4.58 -21.30 16.52
C ARG A 461 -5.93 -22.00 16.59
N LYS A 462 -6.95 -21.43 15.94
CA LYS A 462 -8.26 -22.05 15.77
C LYS A 462 -8.27 -22.92 14.52
N ASP A 463 -9.04 -23.99 14.53
CA ASP A 463 -9.17 -24.84 13.36
C ASP A 463 -9.79 -24.08 12.18
N PHE A 464 -9.20 -24.26 10.99
CA PHE A 464 -9.69 -23.64 9.75
C PHE A 464 -10.97 -24.27 9.25
N ALA A 465 -11.23 -25.50 9.65
CA ALA A 465 -12.38 -26.29 9.21
C ALA A 465 -13.72 -25.77 9.75
N ASP A 466 -13.72 -24.86 10.72
CA ASP A 466 -14.95 -24.28 11.20
C ASP A 466 -15.54 -23.32 10.16
N ASN A 467 -16.58 -23.78 9.51
CA ASN A 467 -17.42 -23.18 8.47
C ASN A 467 -17.93 -21.74 8.72
N ASN A 468 -17.46 -21.05 9.74
CA ASN A 468 -17.90 -19.70 10.11
C ASN A 468 -17.33 -18.61 9.19
N CYS A 469 -16.25 -18.91 8.43
CA CYS A 469 -15.67 -17.98 7.48
C CYS A 469 -16.27 -18.10 6.08
N ASN A 470 -16.98 -19.18 5.77
CA ASN A 470 -17.59 -19.36 4.46
C ASN A 470 -18.88 -18.54 4.34
N PRO A 471 -19.03 -17.66 3.35
CA PRO A 471 -20.28 -16.98 3.11
C PRO A 471 -21.34 -18.00 2.74
N LYS A 472 -22.28 -18.22 3.65
CA LYS A 472 -23.46 -19.06 3.36
C LYS A 472 -24.33 -18.32 2.35
N ASN A 473 -24.74 -18.99 1.27
CA ASN A 473 -25.67 -18.50 0.25
C ASN A 473 -25.13 -17.35 -0.61
N TYR A 474 -24.00 -17.55 -1.26
CA TYR A 474 -23.57 -16.61 -2.27
C TYR A 474 -24.41 -16.79 -3.54
N LYS A 475 -25.19 -15.78 -3.88
CA LYS A 475 -25.82 -15.68 -5.20
C LYS A 475 -24.75 -15.18 -6.17
N GLY A 476 -24.43 -15.99 -7.17
CA GLY A 476 -23.46 -15.64 -8.19
C GLY A 476 -23.72 -14.24 -8.76
N GLU A 477 -22.69 -13.52 -9.20
CA GLU A 477 -22.84 -12.28 -9.95
C GLU A 477 -23.73 -12.57 -11.16
N GLY A 478 -24.94 -12.03 -11.15
CA GLY A 478 -25.93 -12.20 -12.22
C GLY A 478 -25.41 -11.72 -13.58
N ASN A 479 -26.27 -11.63 -14.55
CA ASN A 479 -26.00 -11.21 -15.91
C ASN A 479 -25.41 -9.77 -15.97
N THR A 480 -24.08 -9.63 -15.73
CA THR A 480 -23.38 -8.33 -15.78
C THR A 480 -23.30 -7.84 -17.23
N TRP A 481 -23.20 -6.52 -17.42
CA TRP A 481 -22.96 -5.91 -18.72
C TRP A 481 -21.78 -6.56 -19.44
N MET A 482 -20.69 -6.88 -18.73
CA MET A 482 -19.52 -7.50 -19.30
C MET A 482 -19.80 -8.92 -19.83
N ASN A 483 -20.61 -9.72 -19.13
CA ASN A 483 -21.01 -11.04 -19.60
C ASN A 483 -21.87 -10.96 -20.86
N GLN A 484 -22.78 -9.95 -20.95
CA GLN A 484 -23.55 -9.69 -22.17
C GLN A 484 -22.64 -9.30 -23.32
N LEU A 485 -21.63 -8.44 -23.06
CA LEU A 485 -20.65 -8.04 -24.08
C LEU A 485 -19.85 -9.25 -24.57
N PHE A 486 -19.38 -10.14 -23.68
CA PHE A 486 -18.66 -11.34 -24.09
C PHE A 486 -19.53 -12.25 -24.99
N ALA A 487 -20.80 -12.42 -24.68
CA ALA A 487 -21.70 -13.20 -25.52
C ALA A 487 -21.88 -12.58 -26.91
N LYS A 488 -22.04 -11.26 -26.99
CA LYS A 488 -22.10 -10.49 -28.23
C LYS A 488 -20.82 -10.63 -29.05
N LEU A 489 -19.66 -10.42 -28.42
CA LEU A 489 -18.36 -10.54 -29.08
C LEU A 489 -18.10 -11.96 -29.60
N LYS A 490 -18.54 -13.00 -28.86
CA LYS A 490 -18.42 -14.39 -29.31
C LYS A 490 -19.24 -14.68 -30.57
N GLN A 491 -20.41 -14.03 -30.74
CA GLN A 491 -21.21 -14.15 -31.94
C GLN A 491 -20.53 -13.46 -33.16
N ASP A 492 -19.94 -12.26 -32.92
CA ASP A 492 -19.29 -11.46 -33.96
C ASP A 492 -17.90 -12.00 -34.34
N TYR A 493 -17.22 -12.68 -33.40
CA TYR A 493 -15.90 -13.31 -33.60
C TYR A 493 -15.93 -14.80 -33.24
N PRO A 494 -16.29 -15.69 -34.17
CA PRO A 494 -16.42 -17.14 -33.90
C PRO A 494 -15.15 -17.81 -33.38
N SER A 495 -13.95 -17.29 -33.76
CA SER A 495 -12.65 -17.77 -33.28
C SER A 495 -12.34 -17.39 -31.85
N LEU A 496 -13.08 -16.45 -31.22
CA LEU A 496 -12.90 -16.05 -29.85
C LEU A 496 -13.22 -17.24 -28.91
N ILE A 497 -12.28 -17.59 -28.05
CA ILE A 497 -12.45 -18.57 -26.98
C ILE A 497 -12.77 -17.83 -25.68
N ILE A 498 -13.76 -18.29 -24.93
CA ILE A 498 -14.11 -17.76 -23.62
C ILE A 498 -13.92 -18.88 -22.60
N ILE A 499 -13.05 -18.63 -21.62
CA ILE A 499 -12.79 -19.51 -20.49
C ILE A 499 -13.46 -18.89 -19.27
N ASP A 500 -14.35 -19.63 -18.61
CA ASP A 500 -14.99 -19.19 -17.35
C ASP A 500 -14.43 -20.02 -16.19
N PRO A 501 -13.55 -19.48 -15.34
CA PRO A 501 -13.05 -20.21 -14.17
C PRO A 501 -14.16 -20.60 -13.18
N LYS A 502 -15.33 -19.95 -13.24
CA LYS A 502 -16.49 -20.30 -12.40
C LYS A 502 -17.08 -21.64 -12.76
N ASP A 503 -16.84 -22.16 -13.97
CA ASP A 503 -17.29 -23.51 -14.36
C ASP A 503 -16.72 -24.60 -13.44
N VAL A 504 -15.56 -24.34 -12.82
CA VAL A 504 -14.94 -25.26 -11.85
C VAL A 504 -14.93 -24.72 -10.42
N GLN A 505 -14.96 -23.40 -10.25
CA GLN A 505 -14.99 -22.77 -8.93
C GLN A 505 -16.37 -22.85 -8.28
N CYS A 506 -17.45 -22.80 -9.08
CA CYS A 506 -18.81 -22.67 -8.56
C CYS A 506 -19.69 -23.87 -8.98
N ASP A 507 -20.59 -24.29 -8.11
CA ASP A 507 -21.72 -25.18 -8.42
C ASP A 507 -23.03 -24.47 -8.04
N LYS A 508 -23.85 -24.20 -9.07
CA LYS A 508 -25.09 -23.41 -8.96
C LYS A 508 -24.88 -22.06 -8.25
N ASP A 509 -25.24 -21.99 -6.98
CA ASP A 509 -25.25 -20.77 -6.18
C ASP A 509 -24.12 -20.72 -5.13
N THR A 510 -23.23 -21.72 -5.09
CA THR A 510 -22.13 -21.82 -4.14
C THR A 510 -20.79 -21.86 -4.86
N CYS A 511 -19.84 -21.04 -4.42
CA CYS A 511 -18.47 -21.03 -4.96
C CYS A 511 -17.49 -21.52 -3.90
N LEU A 512 -16.47 -22.28 -4.33
CA LEU A 512 -15.39 -22.74 -3.46
C LEU A 512 -14.63 -21.55 -2.88
N THR A 513 -14.48 -21.56 -1.57
CA THR A 513 -13.71 -20.60 -0.79
C THR A 513 -12.40 -21.21 -0.29
N ASP A 514 -12.40 -22.52 -0.16
CA ASP A 514 -11.22 -23.34 0.12
C ASP A 514 -11.23 -24.62 -0.75
N ILE A 515 -10.06 -25.23 -0.90
CA ILE A 515 -9.87 -26.54 -1.54
C ILE A 515 -9.07 -27.37 -0.54
N GLU A 516 -9.70 -28.39 0.04
CA GLU A 516 -9.08 -29.23 1.08
C GLU A 516 -8.51 -28.44 2.27
N GLY A 517 -9.22 -27.41 2.71
CA GLY A 517 -8.80 -26.51 3.78
C GLY A 517 -7.75 -25.46 3.40
N VAL A 518 -7.33 -25.39 2.13
CA VAL A 518 -6.45 -24.36 1.62
C VAL A 518 -7.27 -23.23 1.02
N PRO A 519 -7.07 -21.95 1.42
CA PRO A 519 -7.85 -20.84 0.90
C PRO A 519 -7.69 -20.67 -0.61
N VAL A 520 -8.82 -20.49 -1.30
CA VAL A 520 -8.82 -20.14 -2.73
C VAL A 520 -8.22 -18.76 -2.95
N TYR A 521 -8.47 -17.82 -2.03
CA TYR A 521 -8.08 -16.42 -2.21
C TYR A 521 -6.91 -16.02 -1.33
N ARG A 522 -6.03 -15.16 -1.87
CA ARG A 522 -4.98 -14.46 -1.12
C ARG A 522 -5.39 -13.05 -0.70
N ASP A 523 -6.39 -12.47 -1.35
CA ASP A 523 -7.03 -11.18 -1.03
C ASP A 523 -8.44 -11.14 -1.64
N VAL A 524 -9.13 -10.00 -1.61
CA VAL A 524 -10.54 -9.84 -2.03
C VAL A 524 -10.80 -10.29 -3.48
N GLY A 525 -9.82 -10.17 -4.38
CA GLY A 525 -10.01 -10.41 -5.82
C GLY A 525 -9.03 -11.39 -6.44
N HIS A 526 -7.97 -11.79 -5.73
CA HIS A 526 -6.92 -12.64 -6.31
C HIS A 526 -6.92 -14.02 -5.67
N ILE A 527 -6.85 -15.04 -6.52
CA ILE A 527 -6.71 -16.43 -6.06
C ILE A 527 -5.24 -16.75 -5.71
N THR A 528 -5.04 -17.75 -4.85
CA THR A 528 -3.73 -18.30 -4.51
C THR A 528 -3.15 -19.09 -5.70
N ASP A 529 -1.84 -19.31 -5.73
CA ASP A 529 -1.19 -20.13 -6.75
C ASP A 529 -1.65 -21.58 -6.65
N TYR A 530 -1.90 -22.06 -5.44
CA TYR A 530 -2.50 -23.37 -5.19
C TYR A 530 -3.87 -23.49 -5.88
N ALA A 531 -4.78 -22.56 -5.59
CA ALA A 531 -6.11 -22.58 -6.20
C ALA A 531 -6.07 -22.41 -7.72
N SER A 532 -5.21 -21.51 -8.23
CA SER A 532 -5.02 -21.30 -9.66
C SER A 532 -4.62 -22.61 -10.36
N THR A 533 -3.65 -23.34 -9.79
CA THR A 533 -3.18 -24.62 -10.34
C THR A 533 -4.25 -25.71 -10.26
N ILE A 534 -4.91 -25.85 -9.11
CA ILE A 534 -5.97 -26.86 -8.95
C ILE A 534 -7.16 -26.56 -9.87
N PHE A 535 -7.56 -25.29 -10.03
CA PHE A 535 -8.62 -24.93 -10.99
C PHE A 535 -8.23 -25.26 -12.42
N GLY A 536 -6.96 -25.13 -12.83
CA GLY A 536 -6.47 -25.59 -14.12
C GLY A 536 -6.66 -27.10 -14.32
N MET A 537 -6.32 -27.91 -13.33
CA MET A 537 -6.52 -29.36 -13.35
C MET A 537 -8.02 -29.72 -13.40
N MET A 538 -8.83 -29.08 -12.55
CA MET A 538 -10.29 -29.30 -12.54
C MET A 538 -10.93 -28.89 -13.87
N TYR A 539 -10.44 -27.81 -14.51
CA TYR A 539 -10.97 -27.32 -15.77
C TYR A 539 -10.73 -28.32 -16.89
N ILE A 540 -9.53 -28.87 -17.01
CA ILE A 540 -9.22 -29.91 -18.00
C ILE A 540 -10.13 -31.13 -17.80
N ASN A 541 -10.31 -31.58 -16.55
CA ASN A 541 -11.11 -32.75 -16.25
C ASN A 541 -12.62 -32.56 -16.51
N LYS A 542 -13.16 -31.36 -16.28
CA LYS A 542 -14.61 -31.09 -16.38
C LYS A 542 -15.00 -30.53 -17.74
N MET A 543 -14.21 -29.62 -18.30
CA MET A 543 -14.54 -28.86 -19.50
C MET A 543 -13.71 -29.27 -20.73
N GLY A 544 -12.61 -30.00 -20.51
CA GLY A 544 -11.60 -30.22 -21.53
C GLY A 544 -10.63 -29.07 -21.69
N ASN A 545 -9.56 -29.27 -22.46
CA ASN A 545 -8.57 -28.21 -22.72
C ASN A 545 -8.92 -27.46 -24.01
N PRO A 546 -9.27 -26.15 -23.95
CA PRO A 546 -9.68 -25.40 -25.14
C PRO A 546 -8.55 -25.12 -26.14
N PHE A 547 -7.31 -25.44 -25.81
CA PHE A 547 -6.13 -25.29 -26.63
C PHE A 547 -5.72 -26.59 -27.38
N LYS A 548 -6.35 -27.71 -27.03
CA LYS A 548 -6.25 -28.96 -27.80
C LYS A 548 -7.19 -28.89 -28.99
N GLU A 549 -6.67 -29.20 -30.17
CA GLU A 549 -7.52 -29.45 -31.34
C GLU A 549 -8.32 -30.73 -31.03
N ASN A 550 -9.64 -30.68 -31.25
CA ASN A 550 -10.45 -31.88 -31.18
C ASN A 550 -9.86 -32.90 -32.18
N GLN A 551 -9.23 -33.95 -31.65
CA GLN A 551 -8.84 -35.12 -32.45
C GLN A 551 -10.07 -35.85 -32.96
#